data_120b5f19e9a42a536ce46680ec8a0308
#
_entry.id   120b5f19e9a42a536ce46680ec8a0308
#
_cell.length_a   1.000
_cell.length_b   1.000
_cell.length_c   1.000
_cell.angle_alpha   90.00
_cell.angle_beta   90.00
_cell.angle_gamma   90.00
#
_symmetry.space_group_name_H-M   'P 1'
#
loop_
_entity.id
_entity.type
_entity.pdbx_description
1 polymer ?
#
loop_
_entity_poly.entity_id
_entity_poly.type
_entity_poly.pdbx_seq_one_letter_code
_entity_poly.pdbx_strand_id
1 'polypeptide(L)'
;MDGTRAAQLSPLSEHRGQQERPLLVVVIGPTAVGKTALAIAVAKALHCEILNADSRQVYRGMPIGTAQPTAEERAAVPHHFVDFLEPDALYSAGQFESDALAWLEQWFAHRKCAVLSGGSGLYVKAVLEGLDPVPADLTIRTALNTRLESEGLEVLVDELKRLDPAHAASMDTQNPQRVVRALEVCLTSGKPFSSFHSSSTVQRPFDTLVIGLKRERAELIDRINRRVDLMMESGLKAEVEALRPHWSANALQTVGYREWDAYFSGEWTANHVAEEIKLRTRQFAKRQMTWFQKMEGVHWFHPDQTENIAEVLRVECANRGWGPVQLTQNHGE
;
A
#
# COMPACT_ATOMS: atom_id res chain seq x y z
N MET A 1 -24.07 -40.68 65.97
CA MET A 1 -24.67 -40.53 64.61
C MET A 1 -24.36 -39.12 64.13
N ASP A 2 -23.21 -38.94 63.60
CA ASP A 2 -22.80 -37.62 63.11
C ASP A 2 -22.44 -37.74 61.62
N GLY A 3 -23.25 -37.11 60.81
CA GLY A 3 -23.10 -37.06 59.38
C GLY A 3 -22.37 -35.81 58.93
N THR A 4 -21.06 -35.93 58.76
CA THR A 4 -20.22 -34.84 58.25
C THR A 4 -20.47 -34.69 56.76
N ARG A 5 -21.10 -33.59 56.33
CA ARG A 5 -21.24 -33.18 54.95
C ARG A 5 -19.91 -32.63 54.44
N ALA A 6 -19.27 -33.38 53.56
CA ALA A 6 -18.14 -32.89 52.76
C ALA A 6 -18.66 -31.85 51.76
N ALA A 7 -18.16 -30.63 51.86
CA ALA A 7 -18.36 -29.60 50.87
C ALA A 7 -17.54 -29.93 49.60
N GLN A 8 -18.25 -30.17 48.51
CA GLN A 8 -17.63 -30.26 47.18
C GLN A 8 -17.19 -28.85 46.76
N LEU A 9 -15.89 -28.63 46.71
CA LEU A 9 -15.25 -27.52 46.03
C LEU A 9 -15.40 -27.74 44.52
N SER A 10 -16.20 -26.91 43.88
CA SER A 10 -16.23 -26.83 42.42
C SER A 10 -14.86 -26.40 41.88
N PRO A 11 -14.36 -26.95 40.79
CA PRO A 11 -13.10 -26.49 40.22
C PRO A 11 -13.31 -25.07 39.65
N LEU A 12 -12.45 -24.16 40.10
CA LEU A 12 -12.29 -22.85 39.50
C LEU A 12 -12.02 -23.04 37.99
N SER A 13 -12.96 -22.65 37.16
CA SER A 13 -12.76 -22.56 35.72
C SER A 13 -11.58 -21.64 35.48
N GLU A 14 -10.47 -22.23 35.04
CA GLU A 14 -9.34 -21.49 34.51
C GLU A 14 -9.85 -20.61 33.34
N HIS A 15 -10.06 -19.35 33.62
CA HIS A 15 -10.08 -18.32 32.59
C HIS A 15 -8.65 -18.26 32.07
N ARG A 16 -8.31 -19.11 31.08
CA ARG A 16 -7.20 -18.85 30.16
C ARG A 16 -7.52 -17.51 29.53
N GLY A 17 -6.83 -16.44 30.00
CA GLY A 17 -6.93 -15.13 29.41
C GLY A 17 -6.75 -15.26 27.90
N GLN A 18 -7.76 -14.90 27.12
CA GLN A 18 -7.60 -14.70 25.68
C GLN A 18 -6.48 -13.67 25.55
N GLN A 19 -5.35 -14.13 25.01
CA GLN A 19 -4.22 -13.26 24.75
C GLN A 19 -4.72 -12.19 23.80
N GLU A 20 -4.73 -10.96 24.27
CA GLU A 20 -5.27 -9.81 23.54
C GLU A 20 -4.53 -9.69 22.21
N ARG A 21 -5.25 -9.82 21.09
CA ARG A 21 -4.63 -9.77 19.75
C ARG A 21 -4.04 -8.39 19.51
N PRO A 22 -2.82 -8.28 18.98
CA PRO A 22 -2.24 -6.97 18.66
C PRO A 22 -3.06 -6.23 17.61
N LEU A 23 -2.93 -4.91 17.57
CA LEU A 23 -3.67 -4.03 16.66
C LEU A 23 -2.77 -3.48 15.55
N LEU A 24 -3.18 -3.65 14.31
CA LEU A 24 -2.62 -2.94 13.17
C LEU A 24 -3.56 -1.79 12.79
N VAL A 25 -3.14 -0.54 13.06
CA VAL A 25 -3.87 0.65 12.58
C VAL A 25 -3.45 0.93 11.14
N VAL A 26 -4.41 0.97 10.23
CA VAL A 26 -4.15 1.11 8.78
C VAL A 26 -4.62 2.47 8.32
N VAL A 27 -3.70 3.29 7.78
CA VAL A 27 -4.00 4.64 7.27
C VAL A 27 -3.91 4.63 5.75
N ILE A 28 -5.08 4.73 5.09
CA ILE A 28 -5.20 4.67 3.64
C ILE A 28 -5.80 5.95 3.05
N GLY A 29 -5.66 6.09 1.74
CA GLY A 29 -6.23 7.20 0.97
C GLY A 29 -5.35 7.57 -0.22
N PRO A 30 -5.80 8.50 -1.07
CA PRO A 30 -5.07 8.89 -2.27
C PRO A 30 -3.77 9.62 -1.93
N THR A 31 -2.90 9.77 -2.94
CA THR A 31 -1.73 10.64 -2.81
C THR A 31 -2.15 12.08 -2.48
N ALA A 32 -1.31 12.83 -1.79
CA ALA A 32 -1.53 14.21 -1.34
C ALA A 32 -2.67 14.43 -0.33
N VAL A 33 -3.34 13.37 0.19
CA VAL A 33 -4.46 13.53 1.13
C VAL A 33 -4.03 13.89 2.56
N GLY A 34 -2.80 13.55 2.98
CA GLY A 34 -2.28 13.81 4.33
C GLY A 34 -2.01 12.55 5.18
N LYS A 35 -1.85 11.37 4.54
CA LYS A 35 -1.63 10.09 5.26
C LYS A 35 -0.42 10.11 6.20
N THR A 36 0.72 10.62 5.73
CA THR A 36 1.98 10.59 6.49
C THR A 36 1.84 11.33 7.82
N ALA A 37 1.25 12.53 7.80
CA ALA A 37 1.04 13.31 9.01
C ALA A 37 0.14 12.58 10.02
N LEU A 38 -0.97 11.96 9.56
CA LEU A 38 -1.84 11.18 10.43
C LEU A 38 -1.14 9.93 10.95
N ALA A 39 -0.42 9.19 10.09
CA ALA A 39 0.30 7.98 10.49
C ALA A 39 1.33 8.28 11.59
N ILE A 40 2.07 9.37 11.47
CA ILE A 40 3.02 9.83 12.48
C ILE A 40 2.29 10.22 13.79
N ALA A 41 1.19 10.95 13.70
CA ALA A 41 0.42 11.32 14.88
C ALA A 41 -0.11 10.09 15.64
N VAL A 42 -0.67 9.12 14.90
CA VAL A 42 -1.16 7.85 15.47
C VAL A 42 -0.01 7.03 16.05
N ALA A 43 1.09 6.89 15.34
CA ALA A 43 2.24 6.11 15.81
C ALA A 43 2.87 6.70 17.08
N LYS A 44 2.97 8.03 17.17
CA LYS A 44 3.42 8.72 18.40
C LYS A 44 2.46 8.46 19.55
N ALA A 45 1.16 8.61 19.32
CA ALA A 45 0.13 8.43 20.35
C ALA A 45 0.05 6.99 20.88
N LEU A 46 0.35 6.00 20.03
CA LEU A 46 0.34 4.57 20.38
C LEU A 46 1.73 3.99 20.68
N HIS A 47 2.79 4.81 20.68
CA HIS A 47 4.17 4.40 20.91
C HIS A 47 4.62 3.22 20.03
N CYS A 48 4.32 3.31 18.72
CA CYS A 48 4.63 2.28 17.74
C CYS A 48 5.31 2.84 16.49
N GLU A 49 5.66 1.98 15.55
CA GLU A 49 6.37 2.33 14.33
C GLU A 49 5.48 2.14 13.10
N ILE A 50 5.92 2.67 11.96
CA ILE A 50 5.14 2.73 10.74
C ILE A 50 5.74 1.77 9.70
N LEU A 51 4.90 0.90 9.12
CA LEU A 51 5.17 0.17 7.90
C LEU A 51 4.61 0.96 6.72
N ASN A 52 5.46 1.29 5.76
CA ASN A 52 5.06 2.05 4.59
C ASN A 52 4.57 1.12 3.48
N ALA A 53 3.30 1.23 3.11
CA ALA A 53 2.66 0.45 2.04
C ALA A 53 2.58 1.25 0.74
N ASP A 54 3.73 1.72 0.26
CA ASP A 54 3.86 2.38 -1.03
C ASP A 54 4.89 1.66 -1.90
N SER A 55 4.47 1.17 -3.07
CA SER A 55 5.27 0.35 -3.97
C SER A 55 6.38 1.12 -4.72
N ARG A 56 6.48 2.42 -4.52
CA ARG A 56 7.52 3.26 -5.15
C ARG A 56 8.47 3.86 -4.13
N GLN A 57 8.02 4.13 -2.92
CA GLN A 57 8.85 4.68 -1.85
C GLN A 57 9.86 3.67 -1.29
N VAL A 58 9.80 2.42 -1.68
CA VAL A 58 10.77 1.38 -1.31
C VAL A 58 12.15 1.58 -1.96
N TYR A 59 12.20 2.31 -3.08
CA TYR A 59 13.41 2.45 -3.89
C TYR A 59 14.28 3.64 -3.47
N ARG A 60 15.60 3.41 -3.48
CA ARG A 60 16.62 4.42 -3.23
C ARG A 60 16.71 5.42 -4.37
N GLY A 61 17.15 6.64 -4.02
CA GLY A 61 17.38 7.70 -4.99
C GLY A 61 16.10 8.29 -5.60
N MET A 62 14.93 7.98 -5.04
CA MET A 62 13.62 8.45 -5.52
C MET A 62 12.83 9.25 -4.47
N PRO A 63 13.45 10.05 -3.59
CA PRO A 63 12.74 10.68 -2.49
C PRO A 63 11.76 11.77 -2.94
N ILE A 64 12.09 12.57 -3.97
CA ILE A 64 11.28 13.70 -4.40
C ILE A 64 10.07 13.20 -5.20
N GLY A 65 10.28 12.50 -6.30
CA GLY A 65 9.20 12.11 -7.21
C GLY A 65 8.21 11.12 -6.62
N THR A 66 8.62 10.32 -5.63
CA THR A 66 7.71 9.42 -4.89
C THR A 66 7.14 10.06 -3.62
N ALA A 67 7.61 11.25 -3.24
CA ALA A 67 7.28 11.90 -1.97
C ALA A 67 7.51 10.98 -0.77
N GLN A 68 8.71 10.40 -0.64
CA GLN A 68 9.10 9.62 0.53
C GLN A 68 8.97 10.46 1.82
N PRO A 69 8.74 9.85 2.97
CA PRO A 69 8.83 10.54 4.25
C PRO A 69 10.19 11.23 4.40
N THR A 70 10.16 12.50 4.81
CA THR A 70 11.38 13.31 5.00
C THR A 70 12.28 12.75 6.10
N ALA A 71 13.52 13.25 6.19
CA ALA A 71 14.42 12.87 7.27
C ALA A 71 13.84 13.22 8.64
N GLU A 72 13.16 14.38 8.75
CA GLU A 72 12.50 14.85 9.99
C GLU A 72 11.30 13.95 10.34
N GLU A 73 10.51 13.55 9.35
CA GLU A 73 9.38 12.63 9.54
C GLU A 73 9.87 11.25 9.99
N ARG A 74 10.95 10.73 9.39
CA ARG A 74 11.57 9.45 9.77
C ARG A 74 12.25 9.52 11.13
N ALA A 75 12.82 10.67 11.51
CA ALA A 75 13.38 10.88 12.83
C ALA A 75 12.28 10.98 13.91
N ALA A 76 11.11 11.51 13.56
CA ALA A 76 9.98 11.63 14.47
C ALA A 76 9.33 10.28 14.83
N VAL A 77 9.28 9.35 13.86
CA VAL A 77 8.80 7.96 14.01
C VAL A 77 9.53 7.10 12.97
N PRO A 78 10.10 5.94 13.34
CA PRO A 78 10.70 5.02 12.37
C PRO A 78 9.68 4.57 11.31
N HIS A 79 10.13 4.62 10.04
CA HIS A 79 9.37 4.12 8.90
C HIS A 79 10.12 2.94 8.27
N HIS A 80 9.45 1.80 8.19
CA HIS A 80 9.96 0.60 7.52
C HIS A 80 9.49 0.54 6.08
N PHE A 81 10.20 -0.17 5.23
CA PHE A 81 9.91 -0.31 3.79
C PHE A 81 9.96 1.02 3.02
N VAL A 82 10.95 1.85 3.36
CA VAL A 82 11.26 3.11 2.67
C VAL A 82 12.74 3.10 2.34
N ASP A 83 13.11 3.46 1.08
CA ASP A 83 14.49 3.77 0.69
C ASP A 83 15.49 2.63 0.98
N PHE A 84 15.12 1.37 0.69
CA PHE A 84 15.96 0.21 1.05
C PHE A 84 16.35 -0.69 -0.14
N LEU A 85 15.72 -0.52 -1.32
CA LEU A 85 16.00 -1.29 -2.52
C LEU A 85 16.62 -0.43 -3.61
N GLU A 86 17.51 -1.01 -4.39
CA GLU A 86 18.02 -0.36 -5.61
C GLU A 86 16.91 -0.30 -6.69
N PRO A 87 16.92 0.72 -7.58
CA PRO A 87 15.86 0.90 -8.59
C PRO A 87 15.64 -0.30 -9.51
N ASP A 88 16.68 -1.09 -9.78
CA ASP A 88 16.61 -2.28 -10.64
C ASP A 88 16.01 -3.51 -9.94
N ALA A 89 15.86 -3.47 -8.63
CA ALA A 89 15.30 -4.58 -7.87
C ALA A 89 13.79 -4.75 -8.16
N LEU A 90 13.37 -6.00 -8.31
CA LEU A 90 11.96 -6.32 -8.41
C LEU A 90 11.39 -6.54 -7.01
N TYR A 91 10.31 -5.84 -6.69
CA TYR A 91 9.62 -5.99 -5.41
C TYR A 91 8.11 -6.09 -5.62
N SER A 92 7.60 -7.28 -5.46
CA SER A 92 6.19 -7.60 -5.71
C SER A 92 5.33 -7.37 -4.46
N ALA A 93 4.00 -7.32 -4.65
CA ALA A 93 3.07 -7.27 -3.52
C ALA A 93 3.13 -8.52 -2.63
N GLY A 94 3.43 -9.69 -3.20
CA GLY A 94 3.65 -10.91 -2.42
C GLY A 94 4.94 -10.88 -1.60
N GLN A 95 6.03 -10.30 -2.15
CA GLN A 95 7.25 -10.10 -1.38
C GLN A 95 7.01 -9.10 -0.23
N PHE A 96 6.33 -7.99 -0.51
CA PHE A 96 5.94 -7.02 0.52
C PHE A 96 5.08 -7.67 1.62
N GLU A 97 4.10 -8.53 1.24
CA GLU A 97 3.28 -9.28 2.19
C GLU A 97 4.15 -10.12 3.13
N SER A 98 5.04 -10.94 2.54
CA SER A 98 5.94 -11.81 3.31
C SER A 98 6.81 -11.03 4.29
N ASP A 99 7.47 -9.97 3.79
CA ASP A 99 8.39 -9.15 4.58
C ASP A 99 7.65 -8.37 5.67
N ALA A 100 6.49 -7.79 5.35
CA ALA A 100 5.67 -7.04 6.31
C ALA A 100 5.11 -7.96 7.41
N LEU A 101 4.65 -9.16 7.07
CA LEU A 101 4.16 -10.12 8.05
C LEU A 101 5.28 -10.65 8.95
N ALA A 102 6.47 -10.93 8.39
CA ALA A 102 7.63 -11.33 9.18
C ALA A 102 8.07 -10.22 10.15
N TRP A 103 8.04 -8.96 9.71
CA TRP A 103 8.31 -7.82 10.58
C TRP A 103 7.25 -7.68 11.68
N LEU A 104 5.96 -7.77 11.33
CA LEU A 104 4.85 -7.69 12.28
C LEU A 104 4.90 -8.80 13.33
N GLU A 105 5.24 -10.03 12.96
CA GLU A 105 5.39 -11.15 13.88
C GLU A 105 6.46 -10.85 14.94
N GLN A 106 7.64 -10.39 14.51
CA GLN A 106 8.72 -10.00 15.43
C GLN A 106 8.33 -8.81 16.32
N TRP A 107 7.67 -7.81 15.73
CA TRP A 107 7.25 -6.61 16.44
C TRP A 107 6.18 -6.92 17.50
N PHE A 108 5.16 -7.68 17.15
CA PHE A 108 4.06 -8.03 18.04
C PHE A 108 4.43 -9.03 19.14
N ALA A 109 5.59 -9.66 19.05
CA ALA A 109 6.13 -10.44 20.17
C ALA A 109 6.45 -9.55 21.41
N HIS A 110 6.65 -8.25 21.21
CA HIS A 110 7.04 -7.30 22.26
C HIS A 110 6.21 -6.03 22.31
N ARG A 111 5.36 -5.80 21.33
CA ARG A 111 4.54 -4.59 21.16
C ARG A 111 3.09 -4.96 20.83
N LYS A 112 2.17 -4.07 21.23
CA LYS A 112 0.74 -4.32 21.06
C LYS A 112 0.16 -3.68 19.79
N CYS A 113 0.84 -2.71 19.22
CA CYS A 113 0.35 -1.93 18.10
C CYS A 113 1.43 -1.63 17.07
N ALA A 114 1.02 -1.50 15.79
CA ALA A 114 1.81 -0.98 14.68
C ALA A 114 0.91 -0.15 13.76
N VAL A 115 1.50 0.72 12.92
CA VAL A 115 0.79 1.46 11.89
C VAL A 115 1.21 0.95 10.51
N LEU A 116 0.25 0.68 9.63
CA LEU A 116 0.47 0.46 8.20
C LEU A 116 -0.06 1.68 7.45
N SER A 117 0.78 2.39 6.70
CA SER A 117 0.34 3.58 5.98
C SER A 117 0.77 3.54 4.52
N GLY A 118 -0.15 3.78 3.60
CA GLY A 118 0.23 3.85 2.20
C GLY A 118 -0.90 4.09 1.20
N GLY A 119 -0.49 4.28 -0.06
CA GLY A 119 -1.38 4.50 -1.19
C GLY A 119 -1.47 3.32 -2.16
N SER A 120 -0.67 2.27 -1.97
CA SER A 120 -0.67 1.08 -2.84
C SER A 120 -1.71 0.07 -2.35
N GLY A 121 -2.94 0.16 -2.90
CA GLY A 121 -4.06 -0.67 -2.45
C GLY A 121 -3.78 -2.17 -2.47
N LEU A 122 -2.99 -2.66 -3.45
CA LEU A 122 -2.61 -4.07 -3.50
C LEU A 122 -1.67 -4.47 -2.35
N TYR A 123 -0.75 -3.57 -1.92
CA TYR A 123 0.12 -3.82 -0.76
C TYR A 123 -0.69 -3.88 0.54
N VAL A 124 -1.62 -2.93 0.71
CA VAL A 124 -2.52 -2.93 1.87
C VAL A 124 -3.36 -4.20 1.90
N LYS A 125 -4.00 -4.57 0.76
CA LYS A 125 -4.78 -5.80 0.65
C LYS A 125 -3.95 -7.04 0.98
N ALA A 126 -2.73 -7.13 0.46
CA ALA A 126 -1.83 -8.25 0.70
C ALA A 126 -1.59 -8.49 2.20
N VAL A 127 -1.32 -7.43 2.96
CA VAL A 127 -1.09 -7.53 4.41
C VAL A 127 -2.38 -7.87 5.16
N LEU A 128 -3.53 -7.32 4.77
CA LEU A 128 -4.79 -7.51 5.50
C LEU A 128 -5.48 -8.84 5.18
N GLU A 129 -5.59 -9.16 3.91
CA GLU A 129 -6.45 -10.24 3.41
C GLU A 129 -5.65 -11.43 2.83
N GLY A 130 -4.37 -11.19 2.50
CA GLY A 130 -3.56 -12.13 1.73
C GLY A 130 -3.73 -11.95 0.22
N LEU A 131 -2.81 -12.54 -0.52
CA LEU A 131 -2.91 -12.69 -1.96
C LEU A 131 -3.10 -14.16 -2.30
N ASP A 132 -3.85 -14.42 -3.37
CA ASP A 132 -3.93 -15.77 -3.91
C ASP A 132 -2.52 -16.28 -4.29
N PRO A 133 -2.17 -17.53 -3.96
CA PRO A 133 -0.86 -18.11 -4.27
C PRO A 133 -0.75 -18.42 -5.76
N VAL A 134 -0.55 -17.37 -6.55
CA VAL A 134 -0.51 -17.43 -8.00
C VAL A 134 0.94 -17.59 -8.47
N PRO A 135 1.30 -18.63 -9.23
CA PRO A 135 2.67 -18.87 -9.66
C PRO A 135 3.20 -17.71 -10.51
N ALA A 136 4.53 -17.51 -10.45
CA ALA A 136 5.24 -16.52 -11.23
C ALA A 136 6.50 -17.14 -11.87
N ASP A 137 6.76 -16.76 -13.11
CA ASP A 137 7.96 -17.14 -13.83
C ASP A 137 8.50 -15.94 -14.62
N LEU A 138 9.67 -15.46 -14.21
CA LEU A 138 10.29 -14.28 -14.83
C LEU A 138 10.68 -14.53 -16.28
N THR A 139 11.04 -15.76 -16.64
CA THR A 139 11.41 -16.13 -18.02
C THR A 139 10.19 -16.03 -18.94
N ILE A 140 9.05 -16.60 -18.50
CA ILE A 140 7.79 -16.51 -19.23
C ILE A 140 7.32 -15.06 -19.31
N ARG A 141 7.41 -14.30 -18.22
CA ARG A 141 7.04 -12.88 -18.20
C ARG A 141 7.89 -12.05 -19.18
N THR A 142 9.20 -12.28 -19.23
CA THR A 142 10.10 -11.59 -20.15
C THR A 142 9.74 -11.92 -21.58
N ALA A 143 9.51 -13.19 -21.91
CA ALA A 143 9.09 -13.62 -23.25
C ALA A 143 7.74 -12.98 -23.65
N LEU A 144 6.77 -12.91 -22.73
CA LEU A 144 5.48 -12.25 -22.98
C LEU A 144 5.62 -10.75 -23.21
N ASN A 145 6.51 -10.06 -22.49
CA ASN A 145 6.78 -8.64 -22.71
C ASN A 145 7.42 -8.41 -24.09
N THR A 146 8.39 -9.24 -24.51
CA THR A 146 8.96 -9.18 -25.85
C THR A 146 7.90 -9.40 -26.93
N ARG A 147 7.01 -10.35 -26.73
CA ARG A 147 5.88 -10.59 -27.63
C ARG A 147 4.90 -9.41 -27.66
N LEU A 148 4.63 -8.80 -26.52
CA LEU A 148 3.79 -7.59 -26.44
C LEU A 148 4.36 -6.46 -27.31
N GLU A 149 5.68 -6.27 -27.30
CA GLU A 149 6.35 -5.25 -28.10
C GLU A 149 6.36 -5.56 -29.61
N SER A 150 6.54 -6.84 -29.98
CA SER A 150 6.67 -7.27 -31.36
C SER A 150 5.35 -7.63 -32.05
N GLU A 151 4.39 -8.24 -31.32
CA GLU A 151 3.14 -8.76 -31.85
C GLU A 151 1.92 -7.87 -31.51
N GLY A 152 2.05 -7.03 -30.47
CA GLY A 152 0.98 -6.16 -29.98
C GLY A 152 0.07 -6.83 -28.96
N LEU A 153 -0.75 -6.00 -28.29
CA LEU A 153 -1.63 -6.43 -27.20
C LEU A 153 -2.75 -7.38 -27.65
N GLU A 154 -3.30 -7.17 -28.84
CA GLU A 154 -4.45 -7.94 -29.34
C GLU A 154 -4.14 -9.42 -29.46
N VAL A 155 -2.94 -9.77 -29.92
CA VAL A 155 -2.50 -11.18 -30.05
C VAL A 155 -2.46 -11.87 -28.70
N LEU A 156 -1.95 -11.16 -27.67
CA LEU A 156 -1.88 -11.69 -26.32
C LEU A 156 -3.29 -11.82 -25.68
N VAL A 157 -4.17 -10.87 -25.98
CA VAL A 157 -5.58 -10.93 -25.51
C VAL A 157 -6.31 -12.12 -26.13
N ASP A 158 -6.10 -12.39 -27.43
CA ASP A 158 -6.73 -13.54 -28.10
C ASP A 158 -6.17 -14.88 -27.58
N GLU A 159 -4.90 -14.93 -27.21
CA GLU A 159 -4.34 -16.11 -26.53
C GLU A 159 -4.96 -16.29 -25.13
N LEU A 160 -5.11 -15.20 -24.37
CA LEU A 160 -5.76 -15.25 -23.06
C LEU A 160 -7.22 -15.72 -23.16
N LYS A 161 -7.98 -15.25 -24.15
CA LYS A 161 -9.35 -15.71 -24.39
C LYS A 161 -9.45 -17.22 -24.66
N ARG A 162 -8.40 -17.82 -25.24
CA ARG A 162 -8.34 -19.28 -25.46
C ARG A 162 -7.97 -20.04 -24.19
N LEU A 163 -7.06 -19.52 -23.37
CA LEU A 163 -6.56 -20.18 -22.16
C LEU A 163 -7.48 -19.96 -20.94
N ASP A 164 -8.10 -18.79 -20.83
CA ASP A 164 -9.01 -18.43 -19.74
C ASP A 164 -10.10 -17.46 -20.24
N PRO A 165 -11.11 -17.95 -20.95
CA PRO A 165 -12.20 -17.10 -21.45
C PRO A 165 -12.97 -16.40 -20.34
N ALA A 166 -13.11 -17.02 -19.16
CA ALA A 166 -13.86 -16.46 -18.04
C ALA A 166 -13.13 -15.22 -17.48
N HIS A 167 -11.83 -15.32 -17.28
CA HIS A 167 -11.01 -14.19 -16.80
C HIS A 167 -10.93 -13.08 -17.85
N ALA A 168 -10.71 -13.43 -19.12
CA ALA A 168 -10.64 -12.47 -20.22
C ALA A 168 -11.93 -11.65 -20.37
N ALA A 169 -13.10 -12.25 -20.11
CA ALA A 169 -14.40 -11.55 -20.17
C ALA A 169 -14.63 -10.58 -18.99
N SER A 170 -14.00 -10.82 -17.84
CA SER A 170 -14.21 -10.05 -16.61
C SER A 170 -13.16 -8.99 -16.34
N MET A 171 -11.96 -9.09 -16.96
CA MET A 171 -10.84 -8.19 -16.72
C MET A 171 -10.79 -7.06 -17.75
N ASP A 172 -10.04 -5.99 -17.39
CA ASP A 172 -9.67 -4.94 -18.32
C ASP A 172 -8.54 -5.44 -19.25
N THR A 173 -8.93 -5.86 -20.45
CA THR A 173 -8.00 -6.35 -21.50
C THR A 173 -7.24 -5.24 -22.21
N GLN A 174 -7.57 -3.95 -21.98
CA GLN A 174 -6.79 -2.82 -22.48
C GLN A 174 -5.54 -2.55 -21.62
N ASN A 175 -5.40 -3.23 -20.50
CA ASN A 175 -4.23 -3.11 -19.62
C ASN A 175 -3.21 -4.21 -19.96
N PRO A 176 -2.08 -3.87 -20.62
CA PRO A 176 -1.09 -4.86 -21.04
C PRO A 176 -0.50 -5.65 -19.88
N GLN A 177 -0.23 -4.99 -18.75
CA GLN A 177 0.36 -5.64 -17.57
C GLN A 177 -0.55 -6.71 -16.99
N ARG A 178 -1.87 -6.48 -17.00
CA ARG A 178 -2.85 -7.47 -16.54
C ARG A 178 -2.93 -8.66 -17.48
N VAL A 179 -2.92 -8.41 -18.79
CA VAL A 179 -2.94 -9.47 -19.81
C VAL A 179 -1.66 -10.33 -19.72
N VAL A 180 -0.48 -9.70 -19.67
CA VAL A 180 0.79 -10.39 -19.47
C VAL A 180 0.78 -11.23 -18.20
N ARG A 181 0.29 -10.67 -17.08
CA ARG A 181 0.22 -11.41 -15.80
C ARG A 181 -0.72 -12.61 -15.87
N ALA A 182 -1.89 -12.45 -16.46
CA ALA A 182 -2.84 -13.57 -16.62
C ALA A 182 -2.26 -14.69 -17.48
N LEU A 183 -1.62 -14.33 -18.61
CA LEU A 183 -0.95 -15.30 -19.48
C LEU A 183 0.22 -15.99 -18.79
N GLU A 184 1.07 -15.24 -18.08
CA GLU A 184 2.17 -15.80 -17.29
C GLU A 184 1.69 -16.91 -16.38
N VAL A 185 0.60 -16.67 -15.65
CA VAL A 185 0.01 -17.66 -14.74
C VAL A 185 -0.51 -18.86 -15.49
N CYS A 186 -1.26 -18.65 -16.56
CA CYS A 186 -1.77 -19.75 -17.39
C CYS A 186 -0.64 -20.63 -17.95
N LEU A 187 0.42 -20.01 -18.47
CA LEU A 187 1.54 -20.71 -19.08
C LEU A 187 2.43 -21.39 -18.04
N THR A 188 2.64 -20.77 -16.88
CA THR A 188 3.47 -21.35 -15.81
C THR A 188 2.78 -22.54 -15.14
N SER A 189 1.45 -22.44 -14.92
CA SER A 189 0.71 -23.46 -14.17
C SER A 189 0.04 -24.52 -15.03
N GLY A 190 -0.17 -24.25 -16.32
CA GLY A 190 -1.03 -25.06 -17.19
C GLY A 190 -2.53 -24.98 -16.82
N LYS A 191 -2.95 -24.02 -15.99
CA LYS A 191 -4.32 -23.85 -15.52
C LYS A 191 -4.80 -22.42 -15.79
N PRO A 192 -6.13 -22.21 -15.98
CA PRO A 192 -6.70 -20.86 -16.08
C PRO A 192 -6.36 -20.00 -14.85
N PHE A 193 -6.06 -18.71 -15.07
CA PHE A 193 -5.85 -17.76 -13.97
C PHE A 193 -7.04 -17.70 -13.02
N SER A 194 -8.27 -17.75 -13.58
CA SER A 194 -9.51 -17.75 -12.80
C SER A 194 -9.62 -18.89 -11.79
N SER A 195 -8.88 -19.99 -11.99
CA SER A 195 -8.89 -21.14 -11.06
C SER A 195 -8.11 -20.89 -9.77
N PHE A 196 -7.31 -19.81 -9.71
CA PHE A 196 -6.54 -19.44 -8.53
C PHE A 196 -7.24 -18.45 -7.61
N HIS A 197 -8.38 -17.92 -8.01
CA HIS A 197 -9.18 -17.04 -7.15
C HIS A 197 -9.79 -17.84 -6.00
N SER A 198 -9.15 -17.79 -4.84
CA SER A 198 -9.74 -18.30 -3.62
C SER A 198 -10.60 -17.22 -2.97
N SER A 199 -11.84 -17.56 -2.59
CA SER A 199 -12.72 -16.67 -1.83
C SER A 199 -12.40 -16.63 -0.33
N SER A 200 -11.32 -17.28 0.11
CA SER A 200 -10.96 -17.38 1.52
C SER A 200 -10.04 -16.23 1.92
N THR A 201 -10.55 -15.31 2.72
CA THR A 201 -9.73 -14.34 3.47
C THR A 201 -8.84 -15.09 4.47
N VAL A 202 -7.54 -14.83 4.42
CA VAL A 202 -6.60 -15.41 5.38
C VAL A 202 -6.82 -14.75 6.75
N GLN A 203 -7.03 -15.54 7.79
CA GLN A 203 -7.07 -15.00 9.15
C GLN A 203 -5.67 -14.53 9.58
N ARG A 204 -5.54 -13.25 9.86
CA ARG A 204 -4.29 -12.68 10.40
C ARG A 204 -4.23 -12.82 11.93
N PRO A 205 -3.04 -12.95 12.52
CA PRO A 205 -2.88 -13.07 13.98
C PRO A 205 -3.03 -11.72 14.73
N PHE A 206 -3.54 -10.69 14.08
CA PHE A 206 -3.77 -9.35 14.62
C PHE A 206 -5.15 -8.84 14.19
N ASP A 207 -5.66 -7.88 14.95
CA ASP A 207 -6.87 -7.13 14.58
C ASP A 207 -6.49 -5.88 13.78
N THR A 208 -7.46 -5.32 13.07
CA THR A 208 -7.22 -4.14 12.22
C THR A 208 -8.22 -3.03 12.51
N LEU A 209 -7.72 -1.79 12.55
CA LEU A 209 -8.52 -0.58 12.50
C LEU A 209 -8.15 0.20 11.24
N VAL A 210 -9.06 0.31 10.29
CA VAL A 210 -8.78 0.96 9.00
C VAL A 210 -9.35 2.37 8.97
N ILE A 211 -8.46 3.36 8.89
CA ILE A 211 -8.78 4.79 8.79
C ILE A 211 -8.50 5.24 7.36
N GLY A 212 -9.55 5.64 6.66
CA GLY A 212 -9.48 6.18 5.32
C GLY A 212 -9.51 7.71 5.33
N LEU A 213 -8.58 8.33 4.62
CA LEU A 213 -8.58 9.78 4.42
C LEU A 213 -9.12 10.14 3.04
N LYS A 214 -10.03 11.13 3.02
CA LYS A 214 -10.57 11.72 1.80
C LYS A 214 -10.65 13.23 1.92
N ARG A 215 -10.55 13.94 0.79
CA ARG A 215 -10.75 15.38 0.69
C ARG A 215 -11.73 15.67 -0.45
N GLU A 216 -12.32 16.83 -0.42
CA GLU A 216 -13.09 17.32 -1.55
C GLU A 216 -12.21 17.40 -2.81
N ARG A 217 -12.80 17.10 -3.97
CA ARG A 217 -12.04 16.95 -5.22
C ARG A 217 -11.20 18.18 -5.57
N ALA A 218 -11.77 19.37 -5.38
CA ALA A 218 -11.06 20.63 -5.70
C ALA A 218 -9.84 20.82 -4.79
N GLU A 219 -10.00 20.57 -3.50
CA GLU A 219 -8.92 20.64 -2.52
C GLU A 219 -7.80 19.64 -2.80
N LEU A 220 -8.15 18.39 -3.12
CA LEU A 220 -7.16 17.37 -3.45
C LEU A 220 -6.38 17.74 -4.72
N ILE A 221 -7.05 18.28 -5.73
CA ILE A 221 -6.41 18.75 -6.98
C ILE A 221 -5.41 19.86 -6.68
N ASP A 222 -5.80 20.84 -5.87
CA ASP A 222 -4.94 21.96 -5.50
C ASP A 222 -3.69 21.49 -4.72
N ARG A 223 -3.85 20.58 -3.76
CA ARG A 223 -2.74 19.96 -3.04
C ARG A 223 -1.81 19.15 -3.95
N ILE A 224 -2.36 18.41 -4.92
CA ILE A 224 -1.56 17.68 -5.92
C ILE A 224 -0.74 18.67 -6.75
N ASN A 225 -1.35 19.75 -7.24
CA ASN A 225 -0.66 20.74 -8.06
C ASN A 225 0.49 21.39 -7.28
N ARG A 226 0.21 21.91 -6.08
CA ARG A 226 1.25 22.49 -5.20
C ARG A 226 2.38 21.50 -4.88
N ARG A 227 2.05 20.24 -4.63
CA ARG A 227 3.07 19.20 -4.37
C ARG A 227 4.00 19.02 -5.58
N VAL A 228 3.46 19.00 -6.80
CA VAL A 228 4.28 18.86 -8.01
C VAL A 228 5.15 20.10 -8.22
N ASP A 229 4.63 21.29 -7.98
CA ASP A 229 5.42 22.52 -8.05
C ASP A 229 6.59 22.48 -7.05
N LEU A 230 6.33 22.08 -5.80
CA LEU A 230 7.37 21.88 -4.79
C LEU A 230 8.39 20.78 -5.17
N MET A 231 7.97 19.69 -5.81
CA MET A 231 8.89 18.68 -6.33
C MET A 231 9.84 19.25 -7.38
N MET A 232 9.32 20.07 -8.29
CA MET A 232 10.13 20.73 -9.33
C MET A 232 11.15 21.70 -8.68
N GLU A 233 10.72 22.51 -7.72
CA GLU A 233 11.56 23.44 -6.96
C GLU A 233 12.62 22.69 -6.12
N SER A 234 12.28 21.53 -5.57
CA SER A 234 13.17 20.69 -4.77
C SER A 234 14.19 19.91 -5.59
N GLY A 235 14.16 20.01 -6.93
CA GLY A 235 15.16 19.40 -7.79
C GLY A 235 14.76 18.05 -8.38
N LEU A 236 13.46 17.77 -8.59
CA LEU A 236 12.99 16.55 -9.24
C LEU A 236 13.71 16.26 -10.56
N LYS A 237 14.00 17.29 -11.37
CA LYS A 237 14.77 17.12 -12.59
C LYS A 237 16.14 16.48 -12.35
N ALA A 238 16.89 16.98 -11.37
CA ALA A 238 18.21 16.45 -11.04
C ALA A 238 18.14 15.01 -10.50
N GLU A 239 17.11 14.71 -9.70
CA GLU A 239 16.84 13.35 -9.23
C GLU A 239 16.61 12.40 -10.42
N VAL A 240 15.77 12.78 -11.38
CA VAL A 240 15.49 11.97 -12.57
C VAL A 240 16.73 11.83 -13.46
N GLU A 241 17.52 12.88 -13.65
CA GLU A 241 18.78 12.83 -14.40
C GLU A 241 19.78 11.85 -13.78
N ALA A 242 19.88 11.81 -12.46
CA ALA A 242 20.74 10.88 -11.73
C ALA A 242 20.29 9.40 -11.89
N LEU A 243 18.99 9.17 -12.08
CA LEU A 243 18.41 7.84 -12.25
C LEU A 243 18.42 7.31 -13.70
N ARG A 244 18.93 8.08 -14.67
CA ARG A 244 18.99 7.66 -16.08
C ARG A 244 19.69 6.31 -16.33
N PRO A 245 20.74 5.92 -15.61
CA PRO A 245 21.31 4.58 -15.75
C PRO A 245 20.32 3.43 -15.51
N HIS A 246 19.26 3.69 -14.72
CA HIS A 246 18.22 2.73 -14.34
C HIS A 246 16.91 2.92 -15.12
N TRP A 247 16.91 3.66 -16.26
CA TRP A 247 15.69 4.14 -16.91
C TRP A 247 14.71 3.04 -17.34
N SER A 248 15.20 1.86 -17.69
CA SER A 248 14.38 0.70 -18.03
C SER A 248 13.77 -0.01 -16.83
N ALA A 249 14.20 0.33 -15.61
CA ALA A 249 13.73 -0.33 -14.40
C ALA A 249 12.23 -0.05 -14.14
N ASN A 250 11.53 -1.07 -13.62
CA ASN A 250 10.11 -0.94 -13.26
C ASN A 250 9.84 0.19 -12.24
N ALA A 251 10.79 0.47 -11.37
CA ALA A 251 10.71 1.56 -10.40
C ALA A 251 10.40 2.91 -11.06
N LEU A 252 11.03 3.17 -12.21
CA LEU A 252 10.91 4.45 -12.92
C LEU A 252 9.69 4.51 -13.86
N GLN A 253 9.04 3.37 -14.13
CA GLN A 253 7.81 3.31 -14.91
C GLN A 253 6.59 3.77 -14.08
N THR A 254 6.69 4.95 -13.48
CA THR A 254 5.68 5.54 -12.60
C THR A 254 5.51 7.03 -12.84
N VAL A 255 4.40 7.57 -12.35
CA VAL A 255 4.12 9.02 -12.40
C VAL A 255 5.22 9.77 -11.64
N GLY A 256 5.67 10.87 -12.23
CA GLY A 256 6.77 11.67 -11.70
C GLY A 256 8.11 11.40 -12.40
N TYR A 257 8.26 10.24 -13.03
CA TYR A 257 9.50 9.84 -13.72
C TYR A 257 9.29 9.62 -15.22
N ARG A 258 8.37 8.76 -15.62
CA ARG A 258 8.19 8.40 -17.04
C ARG A 258 7.83 9.58 -17.95
N GLU A 259 7.26 10.65 -17.41
CA GLU A 259 6.92 11.86 -18.17
C GLU A 259 8.18 12.58 -18.69
N TRP A 260 9.35 12.29 -18.12
CA TRP A 260 10.62 12.86 -18.55
C TRP A 260 11.18 12.25 -19.84
N ASP A 261 10.65 11.13 -20.33
CA ASP A 261 11.04 10.55 -21.64
C ASP A 261 10.89 11.59 -22.75
N ALA A 262 9.76 12.27 -22.82
CA ALA A 262 9.50 13.30 -23.80
C ALA A 262 10.35 14.56 -23.61
N TYR A 263 10.82 14.84 -22.41
CA TYR A 263 11.80 15.89 -22.17
C TYR A 263 13.18 15.51 -22.69
N PHE A 264 13.63 14.28 -22.46
CA PHE A 264 14.93 13.80 -22.90
C PHE A 264 14.99 13.60 -24.43
N SER A 265 13.85 13.32 -25.10
CA SER A 265 13.76 13.30 -26.56
C SER A 265 13.69 14.71 -27.17
N GLY A 266 13.55 15.77 -26.35
CA GLY A 266 13.41 17.15 -26.82
C GLY A 266 12.01 17.55 -27.28
N GLU A 267 11.00 16.68 -27.04
CA GLU A 267 9.61 16.96 -27.41
C GLU A 267 8.93 17.91 -26.43
N TRP A 268 9.29 17.84 -25.15
CA TRP A 268 8.66 18.61 -24.07
C TRP A 268 9.66 19.52 -23.34
N THR A 269 9.14 20.62 -22.83
CA THR A 269 9.85 21.46 -21.85
C THR A 269 9.63 20.91 -20.43
N ALA A 270 10.48 21.28 -19.49
CA ALA A 270 10.30 20.90 -18.08
C ALA A 270 8.96 21.38 -17.49
N ASN A 271 8.46 22.56 -17.93
CA ASN A 271 7.15 23.04 -17.52
C ASN A 271 6.02 22.15 -18.05
N HIS A 272 6.14 21.65 -19.28
CA HIS A 272 5.17 20.71 -19.84
C HIS A 272 5.17 19.37 -19.06
N VAL A 273 6.35 18.88 -18.72
CA VAL A 273 6.49 17.69 -17.85
C VAL A 273 5.77 17.89 -16.52
N ALA A 274 5.94 19.05 -15.88
CA ALA A 274 5.27 19.33 -14.60
C ALA A 274 3.73 19.29 -14.74
N GLU A 275 3.17 19.86 -15.80
CA GLU A 275 1.73 19.82 -16.06
C GLU A 275 1.21 18.39 -16.32
N GLU A 276 1.97 17.59 -17.06
CA GLU A 276 1.64 16.18 -17.28
C GLU A 276 1.73 15.38 -15.97
N ILE A 277 2.73 15.60 -15.14
CA ILE A 277 2.83 14.97 -13.81
C ILE A 277 1.60 15.35 -12.96
N LYS A 278 1.18 16.61 -12.94
CA LYS A 278 -0.05 17.04 -12.25
C LYS A 278 -1.27 16.28 -12.77
N LEU A 279 -1.43 16.20 -14.08
CA LEU A 279 -2.55 15.48 -14.72
C LEU A 279 -2.54 13.99 -14.34
N ARG A 280 -1.41 13.31 -14.51
CA ARG A 280 -1.27 11.88 -14.23
C ARG A 280 -1.44 11.57 -12.74
N THR A 281 -0.96 12.45 -11.86
CA THR A 281 -1.15 12.32 -10.41
C THR A 281 -2.62 12.42 -10.00
N ARG A 282 -3.38 13.34 -10.61
CA ARG A 282 -4.85 13.43 -10.41
C ARG A 282 -5.56 12.13 -10.82
N GLN A 283 -5.18 11.59 -11.98
CA GLN A 283 -5.71 10.29 -12.45
C GLN A 283 -5.33 9.14 -11.52
N PHE A 284 -4.10 9.14 -11.02
CA PHE A 284 -3.62 8.14 -10.06
C PHE A 284 -4.39 8.22 -8.74
N ALA A 285 -4.57 9.41 -8.19
CA ALA A 285 -5.36 9.64 -6.97
C ALA A 285 -6.82 9.15 -7.13
N LYS A 286 -7.44 9.39 -8.30
CA LYS A 286 -8.78 8.85 -8.60
C LYS A 286 -8.79 7.31 -8.59
N ARG A 287 -7.79 6.65 -9.20
CA ARG A 287 -7.69 5.18 -9.17
C ARG A 287 -7.51 4.63 -7.76
N GLN A 288 -6.69 5.30 -6.93
CA GLN A 288 -6.52 4.92 -5.52
C GLN A 288 -7.84 5.01 -4.76
N MET A 289 -8.59 6.12 -4.90
CA MET A 289 -9.90 6.25 -4.25
C MET A 289 -10.89 5.18 -4.70
N THR A 290 -10.96 4.90 -6.01
CA THR A 290 -11.84 3.84 -6.54
C THR A 290 -11.48 2.46 -5.97
N TRP A 291 -10.19 2.22 -5.70
CA TRP A 291 -9.74 0.99 -5.05
C TRP A 291 -10.17 0.95 -3.59
N PHE A 292 -9.81 1.98 -2.82
CA PHE A 292 -10.05 2.00 -1.38
C PHE A 292 -11.54 2.07 -1.00
N GLN A 293 -12.37 2.69 -1.84
CA GLN A 293 -13.84 2.73 -1.63
C GLN A 293 -14.51 1.34 -1.68
N LYS A 294 -13.83 0.33 -2.23
CA LYS A 294 -14.32 -1.07 -2.26
C LYS A 294 -13.93 -1.86 -1.01
N MET A 295 -13.07 -1.31 -0.17
CA MET A 295 -12.68 -1.95 1.09
C MET A 295 -13.79 -1.76 2.13
N GLU A 296 -14.16 -2.85 2.78
CA GLU A 296 -15.14 -2.84 3.86
C GLU A 296 -14.49 -2.42 5.20
N GLY A 297 -15.29 -1.97 6.15
CA GLY A 297 -14.83 -1.62 7.49
C GLY A 297 -13.94 -0.38 7.59
N VAL A 298 -13.90 0.47 6.57
CA VAL A 298 -13.09 1.69 6.57
C VAL A 298 -13.83 2.86 7.22
N HIS A 299 -13.22 3.45 8.25
CA HIS A 299 -13.68 4.70 8.85
C HIS A 299 -13.15 5.90 8.04
N TRP A 300 -14.02 6.54 7.27
CA TRP A 300 -13.63 7.63 6.37
C TRP A 300 -13.72 9.01 7.02
N PHE A 301 -12.62 9.76 6.98
CA PHE A 301 -12.52 11.11 7.53
C PHE A 301 -11.91 12.11 6.54
N HIS A 302 -12.27 13.38 6.72
CA HIS A 302 -11.43 14.47 6.24
C HIS A 302 -10.22 14.60 7.19
N PRO A 303 -8.99 14.88 6.72
CA PRO A 303 -7.81 14.99 7.60
C PRO A 303 -7.96 16.01 8.74
N ASP A 304 -8.77 17.04 8.54
CA ASP A 304 -9.01 18.08 9.58
C ASP A 304 -9.98 17.62 10.68
N GLN A 305 -10.63 16.46 10.51
CA GLN A 305 -11.50 15.85 11.53
C GLN A 305 -10.69 15.09 12.60
N THR A 306 -9.61 15.72 13.08
CA THR A 306 -8.66 15.07 14.01
C THR A 306 -9.31 14.57 15.29
N GLU A 307 -10.32 15.28 15.81
CA GLU A 307 -11.03 14.84 17.03
C GLU A 307 -11.89 13.59 16.78
N ASN A 308 -12.55 13.49 15.63
CA ASN A 308 -13.31 12.30 15.26
C ASN A 308 -12.40 11.08 15.08
N ILE A 309 -11.21 11.29 14.48
CA ILE A 309 -10.20 10.23 14.34
C ILE A 309 -9.68 9.81 15.73
N ALA A 310 -9.41 10.79 16.60
CA ALA A 310 -8.96 10.54 17.96
C ALA A 310 -10.02 9.76 18.76
N GLU A 311 -11.30 10.05 18.54
CA GLU A 311 -12.40 9.33 19.21
C GLU A 311 -12.45 7.87 18.82
N VAL A 312 -12.35 7.56 17.51
CA VAL A 312 -12.29 6.15 17.04
C VAL A 312 -11.11 5.41 17.65
N LEU A 313 -9.93 6.05 17.72
CA LEU A 313 -8.76 5.46 18.36
C LEU A 313 -8.97 5.26 19.86
N ARG A 314 -9.58 6.23 20.57
CA ARG A 314 -9.87 6.14 22.00
C ARG A 314 -10.81 4.97 22.30
N VAL A 315 -11.89 4.84 21.53
CA VAL A 315 -12.85 3.72 21.67
C VAL A 315 -12.14 2.38 21.46
N GLU A 316 -11.32 2.26 20.40
CA GLU A 316 -10.59 1.03 20.12
C GLU A 316 -9.59 0.69 21.23
N CYS A 317 -8.84 1.68 21.72
CA CYS A 317 -7.92 1.50 22.85
C CYS A 317 -8.63 1.14 24.15
N ALA A 318 -9.77 1.79 24.43
CA ALA A 318 -10.58 1.49 25.62
C ALA A 318 -11.13 0.06 25.60
N ASN A 319 -11.62 -0.41 24.44
CA ASN A 319 -12.09 -1.79 24.26
C ASN A 319 -10.98 -2.84 24.54
N ARG A 320 -9.72 -2.43 24.40
CA ARG A 320 -8.52 -3.24 24.65
C ARG A 320 -7.92 -3.01 26.03
N GLY A 321 -8.56 -2.22 26.89
CA GLY A 321 -8.02 -1.89 28.20
C GLY A 321 -6.73 -1.07 28.16
N TRP A 322 -6.45 -0.39 27.04
CA TRP A 322 -5.28 0.48 26.91
C TRP A 322 -5.57 1.86 27.51
N GLY A 323 -4.52 2.55 27.94
CA GLY A 323 -4.64 3.89 28.50
C GLY A 323 -5.18 4.93 27.50
N PRO A 324 -5.48 6.15 27.97
CA PRO A 324 -6.05 7.21 27.13
C PRO A 324 -5.06 7.62 26.02
N VAL A 325 -5.57 7.76 24.81
CA VAL A 325 -4.82 8.18 23.62
C VAL A 325 -5.16 9.62 23.27
N GLN A 326 -4.13 10.43 23.03
CA GLN A 326 -4.27 11.81 22.54
C GLN A 326 -3.52 11.96 21.23
N LEU A 327 -4.22 12.40 20.18
CA LEU A 327 -3.57 12.82 18.94
C LEU A 327 -3.12 14.27 19.10
N THR A 328 -1.81 14.49 19.11
CA THR A 328 -1.25 15.84 19.00
C THR A 328 -1.32 16.31 17.55
N GLN A 329 -1.96 17.46 17.33
CA GLN A 329 -1.93 18.10 16.01
C GLN A 329 -0.49 18.56 15.71
N ASN A 330 0.14 17.96 14.72
CA ASN A 330 1.25 18.63 14.06
C ASN A 330 0.62 19.59 13.03
N HIS A 331 0.54 20.87 13.37
CA HIS A 331 0.36 21.93 12.38
C HIS A 331 1.66 22.03 11.59
N GLY A 332 1.87 21.11 10.65
CA GLY A 332 2.84 21.29 9.58
C GLY A 332 2.20 22.23 8.57
N GLU A 333 2.76 23.43 8.44
CA GLU A 333 2.48 24.40 7.40
C GLU A 333 2.70 23.84 5.99
#